data_28156eadea7c82852acdbd53ae6f7bcc
#
_entry.id   28156eadea7c82852acdbd53ae6f7bcc
#
_cell.length_a   1.000
_cell.length_b   1.000
_cell.length_c   1.000
_cell.angle_alpha   90.00
_cell.angle_beta   90.00
_cell.angle_gamma   90.00
#
_symmetry.space_group_name_H-M   'P 1'
#
loop_
_entity.id
_entity.type
_entity.pdbx_description
1 polymer ?
#
loop_
_entity_poly.entity_id
_entity_poly.type
_entity_poly.pdbx_seq_one_letter_code
_entity_poly.pdbx_strand_id
1 'polypeptide(L)'
;MKQIAILGSTGSIGTQALQVIEEHPDQYEAYVLTANNRVEELIAQARRFKPEAVVIANESKYTQLKEALADLPIKVYAGADALCQIVTENPIDMVLTAMVGYAGLKPTMNAIRARKPIALANKETLVVAGELINDLARFSGVPILPVDSEHSAVFQCLAGEIGNQIEKVILTASGGPFRTCTMEQLTTVTKAQALKHPNWDMGAKAKWLFGVRPDQIEVVVHPQSVIHSMVQFEDGAVKAQLGMPDMRLPIQYAFSYPDRLKASFPRLDFKLCTELTFEQPDIT
;
A
#
# COMPACT_ATOMS: atom_id res chain seq x y z
N MET A 1 10.22 9.89 -17.11
CA MET A 1 10.05 10.04 -15.63
C MET A 1 8.56 9.84 -15.36
N LYS A 2 8.19 8.89 -14.46
CA LYS A 2 6.79 8.64 -14.12
C LYS A 2 6.25 9.70 -13.17
N GLN A 3 5.09 10.25 -13.51
CA GLN A 3 4.37 11.24 -12.72
C GLN A 3 3.46 10.54 -11.71
N ILE A 4 3.78 10.62 -10.42
CA ILE A 4 3.08 9.92 -9.35
C ILE A 4 2.15 10.87 -8.59
N ALA A 5 0.87 10.53 -8.52
CA ALA A 5 -0.06 11.17 -7.60
C ALA A 5 -0.13 10.39 -6.29
N ILE A 6 0.10 11.05 -5.15
CA ILE A 6 0.09 10.42 -3.83
C ILE A 6 -1.13 10.89 -3.03
N LEU A 7 -2.11 10.03 -2.90
CA LEU A 7 -3.27 10.27 -2.05
C LEU A 7 -2.93 9.93 -0.59
N GLY A 8 -2.77 10.94 0.25
CA GLY A 8 -2.34 10.78 1.64
C GLY A 8 -0.82 10.81 1.82
N SER A 9 -0.14 11.78 1.20
CA SER A 9 1.32 11.92 1.22
C SER A 9 1.92 12.12 2.62
N THR A 10 1.15 12.68 3.55
CA THR A 10 1.58 12.92 4.94
C THR A 10 1.41 11.70 5.87
N GLY A 11 0.82 10.61 5.38
CA GLY A 11 0.71 9.35 6.12
C GLY A 11 1.99 8.52 6.07
N SER A 12 2.04 7.42 6.85
CA SER A 12 3.21 6.54 6.92
C SER A 12 3.64 6.00 5.55
N ILE A 13 2.70 5.54 4.73
CA ILE A 13 3.01 5.04 3.38
C ILE A 13 3.38 6.18 2.44
N GLY A 14 2.66 7.31 2.51
CA GLY A 14 2.94 8.48 1.67
C GLY A 14 4.33 9.07 1.89
N THR A 15 4.77 9.17 3.15
CA THR A 15 6.12 9.66 3.47
C THR A 15 7.21 8.70 2.98
N GLN A 16 7.00 7.40 3.07
CA GLN A 16 7.93 6.40 2.54
C GLN A 16 7.94 6.38 1.00
N ALA A 17 6.79 6.64 0.36
CA ALA A 17 6.72 6.79 -1.09
C ALA A 17 7.54 8.01 -1.57
N LEU A 18 7.50 9.11 -0.83
CA LEU A 18 8.34 10.28 -1.13
C LEU A 18 9.84 9.97 -0.96
N GLN A 19 10.23 9.13 0.00
CA GLN A 19 11.62 8.66 0.12
C GLN A 19 12.05 7.82 -1.09
N VAL A 20 11.15 6.96 -1.61
CA VAL A 20 11.41 6.19 -2.83
C VAL A 20 11.59 7.12 -4.04
N ILE A 21 10.74 8.14 -4.18
CA ILE A 21 10.85 9.13 -5.26
C ILE A 21 12.17 9.90 -5.14
N GLU A 22 12.55 10.30 -3.94
CA GLU A 22 13.80 11.02 -3.69
C GLU A 22 15.06 10.19 -3.99
N GLU A 23 15.00 8.87 -3.80
CA GLU A 23 16.09 7.95 -4.16
C GLU A 23 16.24 7.76 -5.67
N HIS A 24 15.15 7.98 -6.43
CA HIS A 24 15.10 7.77 -7.89
C HIS A 24 14.57 9.01 -8.65
N PRO A 25 15.23 10.17 -8.53
CA PRO A 25 14.73 11.43 -9.08
C PRO A 25 14.75 11.46 -10.63
N ASP A 26 15.48 10.55 -11.26
CA ASP A 26 15.51 10.35 -12.71
C ASP A 26 14.38 9.44 -13.22
N GLN A 27 13.73 8.68 -12.32
CA GLN A 27 12.66 7.74 -12.64
C GLN A 27 11.29 8.27 -12.28
N TYR A 28 11.16 9.00 -11.15
CA TYR A 28 9.90 9.40 -10.56
C TYR A 28 9.84 10.88 -10.21
N GLU A 29 8.64 11.42 -10.32
CA GLU A 29 8.29 12.75 -9.84
C GLU A 29 7.01 12.70 -9.00
N ALA A 30 7.00 13.41 -7.87
CA ALA A 30 5.78 13.62 -7.08
C ALA A 30 4.93 14.70 -7.74
N TYR A 31 4.01 14.31 -8.62
CA TYR A 31 3.21 15.23 -9.42
C TYR A 31 2.04 15.85 -8.64
N VAL A 32 1.37 15.04 -7.81
CA VAL A 32 0.28 15.50 -6.93
C VAL A 32 0.51 14.98 -5.53
N LEU A 33 0.42 15.86 -4.53
CA LEU A 33 0.46 15.50 -3.12
C LEU A 33 -0.85 15.86 -2.45
N THR A 34 -1.37 14.99 -1.60
CA THR A 34 -2.61 15.26 -0.89
C THR A 34 -2.53 14.93 0.60
N ALA A 35 -3.25 15.70 1.41
CA ALA A 35 -3.43 15.42 2.83
C ALA A 35 -4.87 15.69 3.26
N ASN A 36 -5.27 15.21 4.44
CA ASN A 36 -6.57 15.56 5.03
C ASN A 36 -6.46 16.81 5.91
N ASN A 37 -5.78 16.70 7.06
CA ASN A 37 -5.69 17.78 8.06
C ASN A 37 -4.25 18.30 8.29
N ARG A 38 -3.24 17.52 7.88
CA ARG A 38 -1.83 17.81 8.15
C ARG A 38 -1.27 18.82 7.16
N VAL A 39 -1.72 20.08 7.31
CA VAL A 39 -1.37 21.14 6.38
C VAL A 39 0.10 21.52 6.44
N GLU A 40 0.71 21.55 7.64
CA GLU A 40 2.12 21.91 7.79
C GLU A 40 3.06 20.91 7.11
N GLU A 41 2.79 19.59 7.29
CA GLU A 41 3.56 18.55 6.62
C GLU A 41 3.36 18.61 5.09
N LEU A 42 2.15 18.91 4.62
CA LEU A 42 1.89 19.06 3.20
C LEU A 42 2.63 20.25 2.60
N ILE A 43 2.69 21.39 3.32
CA ILE A 43 3.47 22.58 2.93
C ILE A 43 4.97 22.21 2.83
N ALA A 44 5.50 21.53 3.85
CA ALA A 44 6.89 21.10 3.86
C ALA A 44 7.22 20.15 2.68
N GLN A 45 6.35 19.19 2.41
CA GLN A 45 6.47 18.29 1.26
C GLN A 45 6.37 19.04 -0.06
N ALA A 46 5.41 19.96 -0.21
CA ALA A 46 5.23 20.76 -1.42
C ALA A 46 6.45 21.63 -1.73
N ARG A 47 7.05 22.27 -0.72
CA ARG A 47 8.27 23.05 -0.88
C ARG A 47 9.48 22.20 -1.27
N ARG A 48 9.57 20.97 -0.75
CA ARG A 48 10.68 20.05 -1.04
C ARG A 48 10.57 19.41 -2.42
N PHE A 49 9.41 18.84 -2.74
CA PHE A 49 9.19 18.05 -3.95
C PHE A 49 8.64 18.85 -5.13
N LYS A 50 8.17 20.08 -4.91
CA LYS A 50 7.65 21.02 -5.90
C LYS A 50 6.64 20.36 -6.87
N PRO A 51 5.57 19.72 -6.36
CA PRO A 51 4.58 19.06 -7.20
C PRO A 51 3.86 20.09 -8.08
N GLU A 52 3.22 19.62 -9.17
CA GLU A 52 2.34 20.45 -9.99
C GLU A 52 1.12 20.93 -9.17
N ALA A 53 0.59 20.08 -8.29
CA ALA A 53 -0.55 20.42 -7.49
C ALA A 53 -0.54 19.77 -6.10
N VAL A 54 -1.21 20.45 -5.17
CA VAL A 54 -1.52 19.93 -3.84
C VAL A 54 -3.03 20.02 -3.55
N VAL A 55 -3.54 19.03 -2.82
CA VAL A 55 -4.95 19.01 -2.40
C VAL A 55 -5.05 18.78 -0.90
N ILE A 56 -5.74 19.67 -0.18
CA ILE A 56 -6.11 19.48 1.22
C ILE A 56 -7.59 19.08 1.32
N ALA A 57 -7.91 17.90 1.87
CA ALA A 57 -9.30 17.44 1.93
C ALA A 57 -10.14 18.29 2.89
N ASN A 58 -9.56 18.77 4.00
CA ASN A 58 -10.20 19.70 4.91
C ASN A 58 -10.17 21.12 4.34
N GLU A 59 -11.31 21.58 3.81
CA GLU A 59 -11.47 22.89 3.19
C GLU A 59 -11.13 24.06 4.11
N SER A 60 -11.29 23.90 5.43
CA SER A 60 -10.93 24.95 6.41
C SER A 60 -9.43 25.28 6.42
N LYS A 61 -8.59 24.41 5.85
CA LYS A 61 -7.15 24.58 5.74
C LYS A 61 -6.69 25.14 4.39
N TYR A 62 -7.62 25.41 3.48
CA TYR A 62 -7.30 25.87 2.12
C TYR A 62 -6.51 27.20 2.13
N THR A 63 -7.00 28.20 2.85
CA THR A 63 -6.38 29.54 2.89
C THR A 63 -4.94 29.46 3.41
N GLN A 64 -4.74 28.73 4.53
CA GLN A 64 -3.42 28.52 5.10
C GLN A 64 -2.45 27.87 4.11
N LEU A 65 -2.90 26.81 3.40
CA LEU A 65 -2.09 26.11 2.41
C LEU A 65 -1.74 27.01 1.21
N LYS A 66 -2.75 27.74 0.70
CA LYS A 66 -2.60 28.63 -0.45
C LYS A 66 -1.65 29.80 -0.17
N GLU A 67 -1.79 30.45 0.97
CA GLU A 67 -0.92 31.55 1.37
C GLU A 67 0.52 31.09 1.58
N ALA A 68 0.71 29.92 2.23
CA ALA A 68 2.03 29.35 2.47
C ALA A 68 2.77 28.90 1.21
N LEU A 69 2.10 28.69 0.09
CA LEU A 69 2.68 28.29 -1.19
C LEU A 69 2.56 29.36 -2.28
N ALA A 70 2.17 30.60 -1.93
CA ALA A 70 1.92 31.66 -2.91
C ALA A 70 3.17 32.10 -3.69
N ASP A 71 4.35 31.82 -3.17
CA ASP A 71 5.66 32.09 -3.80
C ASP A 71 6.09 30.99 -4.79
N LEU A 72 5.35 29.90 -4.90
CA LEU A 72 5.66 28.77 -5.76
C LEU A 72 4.61 28.56 -6.85
N PRO A 73 4.98 28.07 -8.04
CA PRO A 73 4.05 27.79 -9.13
C PRO A 73 3.25 26.49 -8.92
N ILE A 74 2.73 26.28 -7.69
CA ILE A 74 2.01 25.07 -7.30
C ILE A 74 0.51 25.38 -7.27
N LYS A 75 -0.28 24.57 -7.95
CA LYS A 75 -1.75 24.67 -7.91
C LYS A 75 -2.26 24.12 -6.58
N VAL A 76 -3.12 24.89 -5.92
CA VAL A 76 -3.66 24.52 -4.60
C VAL A 76 -5.17 24.33 -4.69
N TYR A 77 -5.62 23.14 -4.26
CA TYR A 77 -7.03 22.76 -4.27
C TYR A 77 -7.46 22.29 -2.88
N ALA A 78 -8.78 22.26 -2.65
CA ALA A 78 -9.35 21.74 -1.40
C ALA A 78 -10.63 20.93 -1.64
N GLY A 79 -10.95 20.08 -0.68
CA GLY A 79 -12.19 19.32 -0.64
C GLY A 79 -12.13 17.94 -1.29
N ALA A 80 -13.16 17.13 -1.02
CA ALA A 80 -13.25 15.75 -1.48
C ALA A 80 -13.44 15.65 -3.01
N ASP A 81 -14.14 16.62 -3.61
CA ASP A 81 -14.34 16.63 -5.06
C ASP A 81 -13.05 16.97 -5.81
N ALA A 82 -12.24 17.87 -5.26
CA ALA A 82 -10.91 18.15 -5.81
C ALA A 82 -10.01 16.91 -5.81
N LEU A 83 -10.04 16.08 -4.73
CA LEU A 83 -9.35 14.79 -4.70
C LEU A 83 -9.81 13.84 -5.82
N CYS A 84 -11.11 13.81 -6.11
CA CYS A 84 -11.68 12.97 -7.14
C CYS A 84 -11.33 13.44 -8.56
N GLN A 85 -11.17 14.75 -8.76
CA GLN A 85 -10.85 15.36 -10.04
C GLN A 85 -9.35 15.25 -10.34
N ILE A 86 -8.50 15.59 -9.38
CA ILE A 86 -7.05 15.68 -9.60
C ILE A 86 -6.43 14.36 -10.07
N VAL A 87 -6.95 13.23 -9.60
CA VAL A 87 -6.43 11.89 -10.00
C VAL A 87 -6.73 11.54 -11.46
N THR A 88 -7.55 12.33 -12.15
CA THR A 88 -7.90 12.11 -13.57
C THR A 88 -7.01 12.89 -14.54
N GLU A 89 -6.12 13.74 -14.03
CA GLU A 89 -5.24 14.58 -14.84
C GLU A 89 -4.34 13.73 -15.78
N ASN A 90 -4.24 14.18 -17.04
CA ASN A 90 -3.54 13.43 -18.09
C ASN A 90 -2.07 13.10 -17.76
N PRO A 91 -1.27 14.02 -17.21
CA PRO A 91 0.15 13.75 -16.94
C PRO A 91 0.41 12.66 -15.90
N ILE A 92 -0.58 12.31 -15.06
CA ILE A 92 -0.41 11.30 -14.03
C ILE A 92 -0.25 9.92 -14.67
N ASP A 93 0.87 9.25 -14.40
CA ASP A 93 1.16 7.90 -14.87
C ASP A 93 0.69 6.82 -13.87
N MET A 94 0.63 7.14 -12.58
CA MET A 94 0.21 6.21 -11.52
C MET A 94 -0.35 6.95 -10.31
N VAL A 95 -1.32 6.34 -9.64
CA VAL A 95 -1.90 6.86 -8.39
C VAL A 95 -1.57 5.92 -7.24
N LEU A 96 -0.83 6.40 -6.23
CA LEU A 96 -0.68 5.73 -4.94
C LEU A 96 -1.84 6.10 -4.04
N THR A 97 -2.64 5.10 -3.65
CA THR A 97 -3.78 5.28 -2.75
C THR A 97 -3.37 4.92 -1.31
N ALA A 98 -2.88 5.92 -0.55
CA ALA A 98 -2.40 5.76 0.83
C ALA A 98 -3.31 6.47 1.86
N MET A 99 -4.53 6.76 1.48
CA MET A 99 -5.57 7.30 2.39
C MET A 99 -6.09 6.19 3.31
N VAL A 100 -6.45 6.56 4.54
CA VAL A 100 -7.03 5.62 5.50
C VAL A 100 -8.56 5.64 5.37
N GLY A 101 -9.17 4.46 5.50
CA GLY A 101 -10.62 4.30 5.54
C GLY A 101 -11.32 4.47 4.18
N TYR A 102 -12.63 4.69 4.24
CA TYR A 102 -13.50 4.74 3.07
C TYR A 102 -13.25 5.95 2.13
N ALA A 103 -12.63 7.01 2.63
CA ALA A 103 -12.39 8.24 1.86
C ALA A 103 -11.54 8.01 0.58
N GLY A 104 -10.73 6.94 0.56
CA GLY A 104 -9.93 6.56 -0.61
C GLY A 104 -10.72 5.90 -1.75
N LEU A 105 -11.93 5.39 -1.52
CA LEU A 105 -12.66 4.59 -2.52
C LEU A 105 -13.03 5.41 -3.76
N LYS A 106 -13.71 6.54 -3.59
CA LYS A 106 -14.19 7.38 -4.70
C LYS A 106 -13.05 7.92 -5.57
N PRO A 107 -11.96 8.49 -5.02
CA PRO A 107 -10.79 8.88 -5.81
C PRO A 107 -10.14 7.69 -6.55
N THR A 108 -10.03 6.51 -5.92
CA THR A 108 -9.49 5.31 -6.56
C THR A 108 -10.34 4.90 -7.77
N MET A 109 -11.66 4.88 -7.64
CA MET A 109 -12.56 4.58 -8.76
C MET A 109 -12.40 5.58 -9.91
N ASN A 110 -12.24 6.88 -9.60
CA ASN A 110 -12.05 7.90 -10.62
C ASN A 110 -10.71 7.76 -11.34
N ALA A 111 -9.65 7.43 -10.60
CA ALA A 111 -8.34 7.14 -11.19
C ALA A 111 -8.41 5.93 -12.15
N ILE A 112 -9.08 4.84 -11.74
CA ILE A 112 -9.27 3.66 -12.60
C ILE A 112 -10.07 4.02 -13.86
N ARG A 113 -11.17 4.79 -13.73
CA ARG A 113 -11.95 5.26 -14.90
C ARG A 113 -11.13 6.13 -15.85
N ALA A 114 -10.21 6.91 -15.31
CA ALA A 114 -9.24 7.69 -16.09
C ALA A 114 -8.04 6.85 -16.58
N ARG A 115 -8.12 5.51 -16.45
CA ARG A 115 -7.10 4.55 -16.88
C ARG A 115 -5.73 4.74 -16.23
N LYS A 116 -5.71 5.18 -14.96
CA LYS A 116 -4.47 5.33 -14.20
C LYS A 116 -4.16 4.05 -13.44
N PRO A 117 -2.97 3.44 -13.61
CA PRO A 117 -2.46 2.37 -12.76
C PRO A 117 -2.53 2.73 -11.28
N ILE A 118 -2.91 1.77 -10.45
CA ILE A 118 -3.11 1.99 -9.02
C ILE A 118 -2.03 1.23 -8.23
N ALA A 119 -1.22 1.96 -7.46
CA ALA A 119 -0.44 1.41 -6.36
C ALA A 119 -1.32 1.42 -5.09
N LEU A 120 -1.84 0.26 -4.70
CA LEU A 120 -2.90 0.16 -3.70
C LEU A 120 -2.35 -0.12 -2.31
N ALA A 121 -2.36 0.90 -1.44
CA ALA A 121 -2.08 0.77 0.00
C ALA A 121 -3.35 0.89 0.86
N ASN A 122 -4.42 1.52 0.35
CA ASN A 122 -5.70 1.63 1.05
C ASN A 122 -6.43 0.29 1.02
N LYS A 123 -6.30 -0.48 2.09
CA LYS A 123 -6.89 -1.82 2.21
C LYS A 123 -8.42 -1.82 2.26
N GLU A 124 -9.01 -0.79 2.84
CA GLU A 124 -10.44 -0.64 3.03
C GLU A 124 -11.19 -0.59 1.69
N THR A 125 -10.55 -0.08 0.66
CA THR A 125 -11.11 -0.05 -0.71
C THR A 125 -11.49 -1.43 -1.22
N LEU A 126 -10.61 -2.44 -1.04
CA LEU A 126 -10.92 -3.82 -1.46
C LEU A 126 -11.83 -4.56 -0.49
N VAL A 127 -11.74 -4.29 0.80
CA VAL A 127 -12.60 -4.92 1.81
C VAL A 127 -14.07 -4.53 1.57
N VAL A 128 -14.33 -3.25 1.28
CA VAL A 128 -15.69 -2.71 1.13
C VAL A 128 -16.24 -2.89 -0.28
N ALA A 129 -15.41 -2.76 -1.29
CA ALA A 129 -15.84 -2.69 -2.69
C ALA A 129 -14.96 -3.50 -3.66
N GLY A 130 -14.37 -4.62 -3.20
CA GLY A 130 -13.40 -5.39 -3.98
C GLY A 130 -13.91 -5.87 -5.33
N GLU A 131 -15.12 -6.39 -5.40
CA GLU A 131 -15.76 -6.80 -6.65
C GLU A 131 -15.89 -5.63 -7.62
N LEU A 132 -16.47 -4.52 -7.15
CA LEU A 132 -16.66 -3.31 -7.96
C LEU A 132 -15.32 -2.74 -8.48
N ILE A 133 -14.30 -2.71 -7.64
CA ILE A 133 -12.96 -2.21 -8.00
C ILE A 133 -12.31 -3.12 -9.04
N ASN A 134 -12.39 -4.44 -8.87
CA ASN A 134 -11.81 -5.40 -9.80
C ASN A 134 -12.50 -5.37 -11.16
N ASP A 135 -13.82 -5.30 -11.18
CA ASP A 135 -14.58 -5.22 -12.42
C ASP A 135 -14.27 -3.92 -13.17
N LEU A 136 -14.20 -2.81 -12.44
CA LEU A 136 -13.85 -1.52 -12.99
C LEU A 136 -12.41 -1.52 -13.55
N ALA A 137 -11.45 -2.09 -12.83
CA ALA A 137 -10.06 -2.20 -13.24
C ALA A 137 -9.91 -3.08 -14.49
N ARG A 138 -10.59 -4.23 -14.51
CA ARG A 138 -10.63 -5.15 -15.66
C ARG A 138 -11.22 -4.49 -16.90
N PHE A 139 -12.38 -3.83 -16.74
CA PHE A 139 -13.05 -3.11 -17.85
C PHE A 139 -12.18 -1.97 -18.39
N SER A 140 -11.48 -1.25 -17.52
CA SER A 140 -10.62 -0.14 -17.90
C SER A 140 -9.23 -0.57 -18.39
N GLY A 141 -8.86 -1.85 -18.22
CA GLY A 141 -7.53 -2.37 -18.54
C GLY A 141 -6.43 -1.81 -17.64
N VAL A 142 -6.75 -1.55 -16.36
CA VAL A 142 -5.86 -0.90 -15.39
C VAL A 142 -5.29 -1.92 -14.41
N PRO A 143 -3.97 -1.99 -14.21
CA PRO A 143 -3.37 -2.84 -13.20
C PRO A 143 -3.56 -2.23 -11.80
N ILE A 144 -3.87 -3.11 -10.83
CA ILE A 144 -3.84 -2.80 -9.40
C ILE A 144 -2.63 -3.50 -8.80
N LEU A 145 -1.65 -2.72 -8.34
CA LEU A 145 -0.38 -3.20 -7.79
C LEU A 145 -0.42 -3.07 -6.26
N PRO A 146 -0.36 -4.17 -5.50
CA PRO A 146 -0.43 -4.10 -4.05
C PRO A 146 0.83 -3.51 -3.44
N VAL A 147 0.64 -2.61 -2.47
CA VAL A 147 1.72 -1.98 -1.67
C VAL A 147 1.80 -2.56 -0.27
N ASP A 148 0.71 -3.12 0.25
CA ASP A 148 0.69 -3.89 1.49
C ASP A 148 1.72 -5.03 1.41
N SER A 149 2.54 -5.25 2.43
CA SER A 149 3.73 -6.13 2.36
C SER A 149 3.37 -7.56 2.00
N GLU A 150 2.33 -8.12 2.62
CA GLU A 150 1.91 -9.51 2.44
C GLU A 150 1.35 -9.72 1.02
N HIS A 151 0.50 -8.81 0.56
CA HIS A 151 -0.08 -8.92 -0.78
C HIS A 151 0.93 -8.58 -1.89
N SER A 152 1.85 -7.64 -1.64
CA SER A 152 2.97 -7.41 -2.54
C SER A 152 3.86 -8.65 -2.66
N ALA A 153 4.06 -9.38 -1.56
CA ALA A 153 4.83 -10.63 -1.58
C ALA A 153 4.15 -11.71 -2.44
N VAL A 154 2.84 -11.91 -2.27
CA VAL A 154 2.07 -12.84 -3.14
C VAL A 154 2.17 -12.41 -4.60
N PHE A 155 1.97 -11.13 -4.90
CA PHE A 155 2.11 -10.58 -6.25
C PHE A 155 3.50 -10.85 -6.84
N GLN A 156 4.57 -10.69 -6.05
CA GLN A 156 5.94 -10.96 -6.47
C GLN A 156 6.19 -12.46 -6.71
N CYS A 157 5.57 -13.34 -5.92
CA CYS A 157 5.65 -14.79 -6.14
C CYS A 157 4.93 -15.21 -7.42
N LEU A 158 3.87 -14.52 -7.80
CA LEU A 158 3.09 -14.80 -9.02
C LEU A 158 3.68 -14.15 -10.27
N ALA A 159 4.65 -13.24 -10.14
CA ALA A 159 5.29 -12.61 -11.29
C ALA A 159 6.00 -13.66 -12.16
N GLY A 160 5.58 -13.77 -13.42
CA GLY A 160 6.09 -14.76 -14.37
C GLY A 160 5.37 -16.12 -14.34
N GLU A 161 4.44 -16.35 -13.42
CA GLU A 161 3.68 -17.60 -13.27
C GLU A 161 2.38 -17.60 -14.10
N ILE A 162 2.48 -17.21 -15.36
CA ILE A 162 1.31 -17.07 -16.24
C ILE A 162 0.69 -18.44 -16.52
N GLY A 163 -0.58 -18.62 -16.11
CA GLY A 163 -1.34 -19.86 -16.33
C GLY A 163 -1.08 -20.98 -15.31
N ASN A 164 -0.12 -20.82 -14.41
CA ASN A 164 0.12 -21.80 -13.35
C ASN A 164 -0.96 -21.73 -12.28
N GLN A 165 -1.45 -22.89 -11.87
CA GLN A 165 -2.54 -23.00 -10.91
C GLN A 165 -2.03 -22.84 -9.48
N ILE A 166 -2.71 -21.98 -8.73
CA ILE A 166 -2.44 -21.76 -7.31
C ILE A 166 -3.18 -22.82 -6.51
N GLU A 167 -2.47 -23.66 -5.77
CA GLU A 167 -3.07 -24.54 -4.77
C GLU A 167 -3.50 -23.71 -3.55
N LYS A 168 -2.60 -22.93 -2.96
CA LYS A 168 -2.93 -22.01 -1.86
C LYS A 168 -1.98 -20.81 -1.76
N VAL A 169 -2.51 -19.75 -1.18
CA VAL A 169 -1.76 -18.57 -0.74
C VAL A 169 -1.54 -18.67 0.76
N ILE A 170 -0.31 -18.53 1.21
CA ILE A 170 0.08 -18.58 2.63
C ILE A 170 0.47 -17.17 3.06
N LEU A 171 -0.43 -16.52 3.77
CA LEU A 171 -0.22 -15.17 4.30
C LEU A 171 0.51 -15.26 5.65
N THR A 172 1.61 -14.55 5.80
CA THR A 172 2.29 -14.46 7.07
C THR A 172 1.77 -13.30 7.91
N ALA A 173 1.73 -13.50 9.22
CA ALA A 173 1.38 -12.47 10.20
C ALA A 173 2.46 -12.42 11.28
N SER A 174 2.76 -11.23 11.82
CA SER A 174 3.73 -11.08 12.92
C SER A 174 3.25 -11.69 14.26
N GLY A 175 1.95 -12.07 14.33
CA GLY A 175 1.31 -12.55 15.55
C GLY A 175 0.81 -11.43 16.48
N GLY A 176 1.14 -10.18 16.17
CA GLY A 176 0.65 -8.99 16.85
C GLY A 176 1.22 -8.73 18.25
N PRO A 177 0.82 -7.59 18.86
CA PRO A 177 1.40 -7.14 20.12
C PRO A 177 1.04 -8.02 21.35
N PHE A 178 0.03 -8.88 21.22
CA PHE A 178 -0.45 -9.72 22.32
C PHE A 178 0.03 -11.18 22.27
N ARG A 179 0.80 -11.55 21.23
CA ARG A 179 1.28 -12.92 21.03
C ARG A 179 1.98 -13.52 22.26
N THR A 180 2.70 -12.71 23.01
CA THR A 180 3.46 -13.13 24.21
C THR A 180 2.75 -12.80 25.52
N CYS A 181 1.50 -12.30 25.46
CA CYS A 181 0.74 -11.96 26.64
C CYS A 181 0.13 -13.20 27.29
N THR A 182 0.22 -13.29 28.63
CA THR A 182 -0.52 -14.30 29.38
C THR A 182 -2.00 -13.96 29.47
N MET A 183 -2.85 -14.96 29.76
CA MET A 183 -4.30 -14.74 29.94
C MET A 183 -4.59 -13.65 31.00
N GLU A 184 -3.80 -13.55 32.06
CA GLU A 184 -3.94 -12.49 33.07
C GLU A 184 -3.66 -11.10 32.48
N GLN A 185 -2.62 -10.96 31.63
CA GLN A 185 -2.29 -9.72 30.97
C GLN A 185 -3.38 -9.32 29.95
N LEU A 186 -3.98 -10.30 29.29
CA LEU A 186 -5.08 -10.07 28.32
C LEU A 186 -6.33 -9.48 28.99
N THR A 187 -6.60 -9.79 30.27
CA THR A 187 -7.75 -9.23 31.01
C THR A 187 -7.64 -7.71 31.22
N THR A 188 -6.44 -7.15 31.14
CA THR A 188 -6.18 -5.72 31.32
C THR A 188 -6.04 -4.95 29.99
N VAL A 189 -6.12 -5.65 28.86
CA VAL A 189 -6.00 -5.05 27.52
C VAL A 189 -7.18 -4.13 27.24
N THR A 190 -6.89 -2.90 26.88
CA THR A 190 -7.91 -1.92 26.49
C THR A 190 -8.36 -2.14 25.06
N LYS A 191 -9.61 -1.74 24.75
CA LYS A 191 -10.14 -1.75 23.37
C LYS A 191 -9.23 -1.01 22.39
N ALA A 192 -8.59 0.09 22.80
CA ALA A 192 -7.65 0.86 21.99
C ALA A 192 -6.37 0.09 21.65
N GLN A 193 -5.90 -0.78 22.55
CA GLN A 193 -4.76 -1.68 22.31
C GLN A 193 -5.17 -2.84 21.38
N ALA A 194 -6.36 -3.43 21.57
CA ALA A 194 -6.87 -4.51 20.73
C ALA A 194 -7.16 -4.08 19.29
N LEU A 195 -7.68 -2.86 19.08
CA LEU A 195 -7.98 -2.31 17.76
C LEU A 195 -6.72 -1.97 16.92
N LYS A 196 -5.53 -2.05 17.47
CA LYS A 196 -4.27 -1.91 16.71
C LYS A 196 -3.92 -3.17 15.89
N HIS A 197 -4.76 -4.20 15.90
CA HIS A 197 -4.50 -5.47 15.23
C HIS A 197 -5.38 -5.68 13.99
N PRO A 198 -4.85 -5.68 12.75
CA PRO A 198 -5.62 -5.75 11.49
C PRO A 198 -5.67 -7.15 10.85
N ASN A 199 -5.65 -8.26 11.59
CA ASN A 199 -5.46 -9.59 10.99
C ASN A 199 -6.63 -10.14 10.16
N TRP A 200 -7.86 -9.65 10.34
CA TRP A 200 -9.05 -10.24 9.70
C TRP A 200 -9.27 -9.81 8.24
N ASP A 201 -8.68 -8.70 7.80
CA ASP A 201 -8.90 -8.14 6.46
C ASP A 201 -7.98 -8.70 5.37
N MET A 202 -6.95 -9.46 5.74
CA MET A 202 -5.93 -9.93 4.79
C MET A 202 -6.48 -10.95 3.80
N GLY A 203 -7.31 -11.90 4.26
CA GLY A 203 -7.91 -12.92 3.39
C GLY A 203 -8.86 -12.34 2.34
N ALA A 204 -9.68 -11.37 2.71
CA ALA A 204 -10.59 -10.70 1.77
C ALA A 204 -9.84 -9.99 0.65
N LYS A 205 -8.72 -9.32 0.96
CA LYS A 205 -7.87 -8.68 -0.05
C LYS A 205 -7.22 -9.69 -0.99
N ALA A 206 -6.68 -10.80 -0.47
CA ALA A 206 -6.07 -11.85 -1.27
C ALA A 206 -7.07 -12.43 -2.28
N LYS A 207 -8.31 -12.69 -1.85
CA LYS A 207 -9.39 -13.11 -2.75
C LYS A 207 -9.57 -12.14 -3.92
N TRP A 208 -9.65 -10.85 -3.64
CA TRP A 208 -9.91 -9.84 -4.68
C TRP A 208 -8.71 -9.58 -5.57
N LEU A 209 -7.49 -9.54 -5.02
CA LEU A 209 -6.29 -9.25 -5.80
C LEU A 209 -5.86 -10.42 -6.69
N PHE A 210 -6.01 -11.65 -6.21
CA PHE A 210 -5.43 -12.84 -6.87
C PHE A 210 -6.48 -13.83 -7.38
N GLY A 211 -7.77 -13.58 -7.14
CA GLY A 211 -8.84 -14.46 -7.59
C GLY A 211 -8.91 -15.81 -6.87
N VAL A 212 -8.22 -15.94 -5.74
CA VAL A 212 -8.21 -17.19 -4.94
C VAL A 212 -9.48 -17.32 -4.12
N ARG A 213 -9.91 -18.57 -3.90
CA ARG A 213 -11.04 -18.89 -3.03
C ARG A 213 -10.64 -18.81 -1.55
N PRO A 214 -11.58 -18.59 -0.63
CA PRO A 214 -11.27 -18.55 0.82
C PRO A 214 -10.59 -19.82 1.36
N ASP A 215 -10.94 -20.99 0.82
CA ASP A 215 -10.34 -22.30 1.17
C ASP A 215 -8.89 -22.45 0.68
N GLN A 216 -8.46 -21.61 -0.24
CA GLN A 216 -7.08 -21.54 -0.72
C GLN A 216 -6.20 -20.54 0.08
N ILE A 217 -6.74 -19.91 1.12
CA ILE A 217 -6.01 -18.92 1.91
C ILE A 217 -5.68 -19.52 3.27
N GLU A 218 -4.40 -19.68 3.54
CA GLU A 218 -3.85 -20.10 4.83
C GLU A 218 -3.15 -18.91 5.50
N VAL A 219 -3.25 -18.79 6.82
CA VAL A 219 -2.53 -17.78 7.60
C VAL A 219 -1.60 -18.49 8.56
N VAL A 220 -0.34 -18.07 8.60
CA VAL A 220 0.65 -18.56 9.55
C VAL A 220 1.29 -17.39 10.30
N VAL A 221 1.60 -17.58 11.57
CA VAL A 221 2.34 -16.59 12.35
C VAL A 221 3.84 -16.79 12.11
N HIS A 222 4.50 -15.74 11.62
CA HIS A 222 5.94 -15.69 11.38
C HIS A 222 6.53 -14.49 12.12
N PRO A 223 7.02 -14.70 13.36
CA PRO A 223 7.42 -13.61 14.25
C PRO A 223 8.53 -12.72 13.72
N GLN A 224 9.47 -13.30 12.99
CA GLN A 224 10.62 -12.57 12.44
C GLN A 224 10.21 -11.62 11.31
N SER A 225 9.02 -11.80 10.71
CA SER A 225 8.49 -10.99 9.61
C SER A 225 9.48 -10.81 8.44
N VAL A 226 10.32 -11.81 8.19
CA VAL A 226 11.29 -11.86 7.10
C VAL A 226 10.65 -12.43 5.84
N ILE A 227 9.85 -13.50 5.98
CA ILE A 227 8.99 -14.01 4.93
C ILE A 227 7.69 -13.22 4.99
N HIS A 228 7.39 -12.47 3.93
CA HIS A 228 6.22 -11.60 3.89
C HIS A 228 4.95 -12.30 3.40
N SER A 229 5.06 -13.32 2.57
CA SER A 229 4.02 -14.31 2.21
C SER A 229 4.58 -15.32 1.21
N MET A 230 3.80 -16.37 0.93
CA MET A 230 4.18 -17.47 0.05
C MET A 230 3.01 -17.88 -0.84
N VAL A 231 3.32 -18.52 -1.96
CA VAL A 231 2.35 -19.17 -2.85
C VAL A 231 2.78 -20.61 -3.07
N GLN A 232 1.89 -21.54 -2.81
CA GLN A 232 2.04 -22.94 -3.17
C GLN A 232 1.28 -23.23 -4.45
N PHE A 233 1.94 -23.87 -5.40
CA PHE A 233 1.36 -24.30 -6.67
C PHE A 233 0.92 -25.76 -6.62
N GLU A 234 0.09 -26.19 -7.59
CA GLU A 234 -0.46 -27.57 -7.63
C GLU A 234 0.60 -28.66 -7.80
N ASP A 235 1.81 -28.32 -8.26
CA ASP A 235 2.95 -29.25 -8.32
C ASP A 235 3.65 -29.43 -6.96
N GLY A 236 3.17 -28.74 -5.91
CA GLY A 236 3.74 -28.74 -4.57
C GLY A 236 4.88 -27.75 -4.36
N ALA A 237 5.33 -27.04 -5.40
CA ALA A 237 6.36 -26.02 -5.25
C ALA A 237 5.84 -24.83 -4.44
N VAL A 238 6.70 -24.26 -3.58
CA VAL A 238 6.38 -23.05 -2.80
C VAL A 238 7.35 -21.93 -3.18
N LYS A 239 6.80 -20.80 -3.60
CA LYS A 239 7.57 -19.56 -3.78
C LYS A 239 7.30 -18.61 -2.62
N ALA A 240 8.35 -18.00 -2.09
CA ALA A 240 8.27 -17.05 -0.98
C ALA A 240 9.00 -15.74 -1.34
N GLN A 241 8.45 -14.62 -0.93
CA GLN A 241 9.17 -13.35 -0.99
C GLN A 241 9.73 -13.03 0.39
N LEU A 242 11.04 -12.83 0.44
CA LEU A 242 11.78 -12.50 1.66
C LEU A 242 12.38 -11.09 1.56
N GLY A 243 12.47 -10.43 2.70
CA GLY A 243 13.10 -9.12 2.81
C GLY A 243 13.09 -8.60 4.24
N MET A 244 13.82 -7.53 4.50
CA MET A 244 13.66 -6.79 5.75
C MET A 244 12.29 -6.11 5.79
N PRO A 245 11.66 -5.96 6.95
CA PRO A 245 10.35 -5.32 7.11
C PRO A 245 10.46 -3.81 6.87
N ASP A 246 10.43 -3.42 5.60
CA ASP A 246 10.56 -2.03 5.13
C ASP A 246 9.53 -1.78 4.01
N MET A 247 8.57 -0.91 4.28
CA MET A 247 7.49 -0.61 3.31
C MET A 247 7.96 0.10 2.04
N ARG A 248 9.17 0.68 2.03
CA ARG A 248 9.73 1.26 0.81
C ARG A 248 9.97 0.20 -0.26
N LEU A 249 10.25 -1.03 0.13
CA LEU A 249 10.47 -2.14 -0.82
C LEU A 249 9.22 -2.45 -1.66
N PRO A 250 8.04 -2.75 -1.08
CA PRO A 250 6.82 -2.97 -1.87
C PRO A 250 6.32 -1.71 -2.59
N ILE A 251 6.54 -0.51 -2.03
CA ILE A 251 6.21 0.76 -2.70
C ILE A 251 7.06 0.90 -3.97
N GLN A 252 8.38 0.74 -3.85
CA GLN A 252 9.29 0.82 -5.00
C GLN A 252 8.93 -0.20 -6.06
N TYR A 253 8.65 -1.45 -5.66
CA TYR A 253 8.26 -2.49 -6.61
C TYR A 253 6.96 -2.17 -7.34
N ALA A 254 5.95 -1.63 -6.64
CA ALA A 254 4.72 -1.19 -7.31
C ALA A 254 4.98 -0.05 -8.32
N PHE A 255 5.89 0.87 -8.00
CA PHE A 255 6.23 1.98 -8.91
C PHE A 255 7.04 1.53 -10.12
N SER A 256 7.95 0.56 -9.94
CA SER A 256 8.88 0.11 -10.99
C SER A 256 8.37 -1.08 -11.79
N TYR A 257 7.36 -1.80 -11.32
CA TYR A 257 6.92 -3.05 -11.98
C TYR A 257 6.80 -2.89 -13.51
N PRO A 258 7.33 -3.87 -14.28
CA PRO A 258 7.88 -5.16 -13.86
C PRO A 258 9.36 -5.15 -13.40
N ASP A 259 10.03 -4.02 -13.47
CA ASP A 259 11.46 -3.88 -13.19
C ASP A 259 11.76 -3.86 -11.68
N ARG A 260 13.02 -4.15 -11.31
CA ARG A 260 13.54 -3.98 -9.96
C ARG A 260 14.66 -2.96 -9.97
N LEU A 261 14.44 -1.85 -9.28
CA LEU A 261 15.45 -0.79 -9.15
C LEU A 261 16.41 -1.08 -8.01
N LYS A 262 17.63 -0.56 -8.14
CA LYS A 262 18.61 -0.57 -7.06
C LYS A 262 18.07 0.29 -5.91
N ALA A 263 18.20 -0.20 -4.67
CA ALA A 263 17.75 0.52 -3.49
C ALA A 263 18.85 0.55 -2.41
N SER A 264 18.83 1.59 -1.58
CA SER A 264 19.70 1.73 -0.41
C SER A 264 19.13 1.05 0.85
N PHE A 265 17.93 0.46 0.76
CA PHE A 265 17.23 -0.15 1.88
C PHE A 265 18.02 -1.31 2.50
N PRO A 266 17.83 -1.59 3.81
CA PRO A 266 18.50 -2.69 4.49
C PRO A 266 18.34 -4.02 3.75
N ARG A 267 19.44 -4.78 3.65
CA ARG A 267 19.46 -6.08 3.02
C ARG A 267 19.24 -7.18 4.05
N LEU A 268 18.49 -8.21 3.67
CA LEU A 268 18.44 -9.44 4.45
C LEU A 268 19.80 -10.13 4.40
N ASP A 269 20.38 -10.40 5.57
CA ASP A 269 21.62 -11.17 5.71
C ASP A 269 21.31 -12.52 6.36
N PHE A 270 21.42 -13.59 5.59
CA PHE A 270 21.19 -14.95 6.06
C PHE A 270 22.23 -15.44 7.08
N LYS A 271 23.36 -14.75 7.24
CA LYS A 271 24.32 -15.05 8.31
C LYS A 271 23.80 -14.59 9.68
N LEU A 272 22.93 -13.59 9.69
CA LEU A 272 22.29 -13.06 10.91
C LEU A 272 20.90 -13.65 11.13
N CYS A 273 20.20 -14.04 10.06
CA CYS A 273 18.90 -14.68 10.10
C CYS A 273 19.06 -16.20 10.01
N THR A 274 19.38 -16.83 11.16
CA THR A 274 19.68 -18.26 11.27
C THR A 274 18.44 -19.14 11.44
N GLU A 275 17.32 -18.58 11.86
CA GLU A 275 16.05 -19.28 12.08
C GLU A 275 14.87 -18.55 11.46
N LEU A 276 13.98 -19.32 10.85
CA LEU A 276 12.67 -18.88 10.36
C LEU A 276 11.63 -19.80 10.99
N THR A 277 10.81 -19.26 11.88
CA THR A 277 9.84 -20.05 12.62
C THR A 277 8.41 -19.70 12.21
N PHE A 278 7.54 -20.70 12.29
CA PHE A 278 6.12 -20.57 11.98
C PHE A 278 5.29 -21.17 13.12
N GLU A 279 4.21 -20.48 13.44
CA GLU A 279 3.25 -20.90 14.46
C GLU A 279 1.84 -20.87 13.88
N GLN A 280 0.96 -21.69 14.40
CA GLN A 280 -0.45 -21.60 14.05
C GLN A 280 -1.06 -20.33 14.66
N PRO A 281 -1.97 -19.63 13.96
CA PRO A 281 -2.71 -18.54 14.58
C PRO A 281 -3.52 -19.04 15.78
N ASP A 282 -3.50 -18.31 16.87
CA ASP A 282 -4.43 -18.54 17.98
C ASP A 282 -5.81 -18.03 17.57
N ILE A 283 -6.77 -18.94 17.45
CA ILE A 283 -8.16 -18.68 17.05
C ILE A 283 -9.14 -18.75 18.23
N THR A 284 -8.65 -18.83 19.47
CA THR A 284 -9.50 -18.87 20.68
C THR A 284 -9.97 -17.50 21.13
#